data_0e0bb67d95b32648b669602b35f8c9b2
#
_entry.id   0e0bb67d95b32648b669602b35f8c9b2
#
_cell.length_a   1.000
_cell.length_b   1.000
_cell.length_c   1.000
_cell.angle_alpha   90.00
_cell.angle_beta   90.00
_cell.angle_gamma   90.00
#
_symmetry.space_group_name_H-M   'P 1'
#
loop_
_entity.id
_entity.type
_entity.pdbx_description
1 polymer ?
#
loop_
_entity_poly.entity_id
_entity_poly.type
_entity_poly.pdbx_seq_one_letter_code
_entity_poly.pdbx_strand_id
1 'polypeptide(L)'
;LSKQSFVCLYLLLFFTFAKEKTIMIKKHIPNSITALNLVCGIFAIVATFENALLWAGFFIALGAFFDFFDGMAARLLHVKSEMGKEMDSLADLISFGLAPGFIVYQLLMQTNNSPQWIIFDHNTALYIAFLLPVFAAFRLAKFNIDTRQTTSFIGLPTPATALFFASLPFIKDAVISADVPFLQNLIGNYWIVFVLVVLISVLMVAELPLFSLKFSNFAWRENAFRFVFLGSSIVLLFLLQFTALPLIISIYILFSLIQNQSTKQ
;
A
#
# COMPACT_ATOMS: atom_id res chain seq x y z
N LEU A 1 9.94 36.55 46.77
CA LEU A 1 8.87 36.13 45.87
C LEU A 1 7.57 36.08 46.68
N SER A 2 6.55 36.85 46.26
CA SER A 2 5.27 36.86 46.97
C SER A 2 4.56 35.50 46.85
N LYS A 3 3.72 35.11 47.84
CA LYS A 3 2.93 33.89 47.80
C LYS A 3 2.13 33.74 46.48
N GLN A 4 1.70 34.85 45.90
CA GLN A 4 1.00 34.88 44.62
C GLN A 4 1.90 34.47 43.42
N SER A 5 3.20 34.87 43.43
CA SER A 5 4.15 34.47 42.38
C SER A 5 4.45 32.96 42.40
N PHE A 6 4.44 32.37 43.60
CA PHE A 6 4.68 30.92 43.77
C PHE A 6 3.49 30.09 43.30
N VAL A 7 2.26 30.53 43.58
CA VAL A 7 1.03 29.85 43.08
C VAL A 7 0.93 29.96 41.57
N CYS A 8 1.25 31.11 40.99
CA CYS A 8 1.24 31.28 39.52
C CYS A 8 2.28 30.37 38.83
N LEU A 9 3.48 30.26 39.39
CA LEU A 9 4.53 29.37 38.88
C LEU A 9 4.12 27.90 38.98
N TYR A 10 3.46 27.48 40.05
CA TYR A 10 3.00 26.11 40.27
C TYR A 10 1.87 25.74 39.30
N LEU A 11 0.93 26.64 39.08
CA LEU A 11 -0.13 26.46 38.06
C LEU A 11 0.45 26.38 36.66
N LEU A 12 1.40 27.21 36.31
CA LEU A 12 2.07 27.19 35.00
C LEU A 12 2.81 25.86 34.76
N LEU A 13 3.53 25.37 35.75
CA LEU A 13 4.20 24.07 35.71
C LEU A 13 3.18 22.92 35.60
N PHE A 14 2.09 22.95 36.38
CA PHE A 14 1.05 21.93 36.33
C PHE A 14 0.36 21.87 34.94
N PHE A 15 0.02 23.04 34.38
CA PHE A 15 -0.58 23.11 33.05
C PHE A 15 0.39 22.67 31.93
N THR A 16 1.69 22.98 32.04
CA THR A 16 2.70 22.48 31.09
C THR A 16 2.85 20.97 31.17
N PHE A 17 2.97 20.38 32.37
CA PHE A 17 3.04 18.93 32.57
C PHE A 17 1.77 18.21 32.09
N ALA A 18 0.57 18.74 32.37
CA ALA A 18 -0.68 18.18 31.90
C ALA A 18 -0.78 18.23 30.36
N LYS A 19 -0.34 19.32 29.75
CA LYS A 19 -0.30 19.47 28.28
C LYS A 19 0.70 18.51 27.64
N GLU A 20 1.90 18.36 28.20
CA GLU A 20 2.89 17.38 27.69
C GLU A 20 2.38 15.95 27.78
N LYS A 21 1.78 15.56 28.91
CA LYS A 21 1.19 14.21 29.08
C LYS A 21 0.06 13.95 28.07
N THR A 22 -0.78 14.95 27.81
CA THR A 22 -1.86 14.85 26.82
C THR A 22 -1.32 14.72 25.39
N ILE A 23 -0.27 15.45 25.04
CA ILE A 23 0.40 15.35 23.74
C ILE A 23 1.06 13.98 23.59
N MET A 24 1.68 13.46 24.64
CA MET A 24 2.32 12.14 24.63
C MET A 24 1.29 11.04 24.37
N ILE A 25 0.15 11.05 25.06
CA ILE A 25 -0.94 10.07 24.84
C ILE A 25 -1.48 10.16 23.40
N LYS A 26 -1.70 11.38 22.90
CA LYS A 26 -2.22 11.59 21.55
C LYS A 26 -1.28 11.06 20.45
N LYS A 27 0.04 11.06 20.65
CA LYS A 27 1.02 10.49 19.72
C LYS A 27 0.96 8.97 19.63
N HIS A 28 0.54 8.30 20.70
CA HIS A 28 0.45 6.83 20.71
C HIS A 28 -0.73 6.29 19.91
N ILE A 29 -1.81 7.07 19.69
CA ILE A 29 -2.99 6.61 18.95
C ILE A 29 -2.64 6.27 17.49
N PRO A 30 -2.04 7.18 16.68
CA PRO A 30 -1.62 6.81 15.32
C PRO A 30 -0.65 5.64 15.31
N ASN A 31 0.38 5.65 16.17
CA ASN A 31 1.37 4.56 16.23
C ASN A 31 0.74 3.21 16.56
N SER A 32 -0.33 3.18 17.36
CA SER A 32 -1.06 1.94 17.64
C SER A 32 -1.82 1.43 16.41
N ILE A 33 -2.36 2.34 15.59
CA ILE A 33 -3.03 2.00 14.34
C ILE A 33 -1.99 1.49 13.32
N THR A 34 -0.82 2.12 13.23
CA THR A 34 0.31 1.64 12.42
C THR A 34 0.77 0.25 12.88
N ALA A 35 0.76 -0.03 14.20
CA ALA A 35 1.04 -1.37 14.71
C ALA A 35 0.01 -2.41 14.24
N LEU A 36 -1.28 -2.04 14.11
CA LEU A 36 -2.30 -2.92 13.54
C LEU A 36 -2.06 -3.20 12.05
N ASN A 37 -1.61 -2.20 11.26
CA ASN A 37 -1.16 -2.42 9.89
C ASN A 37 -0.04 -3.47 9.86
N LEU A 38 1.00 -3.32 10.68
CA LEU A 38 2.09 -4.30 10.78
C LEU A 38 1.60 -5.70 11.15
N VAL A 39 0.72 -5.82 12.13
CA VAL A 39 0.13 -7.11 12.55
C VAL A 39 -0.65 -7.77 11.40
N CYS A 40 -1.39 -6.99 10.62
CA CYS A 40 -2.06 -7.47 9.42
C CYS A 40 -1.06 -8.02 8.40
N GLY A 41 0.05 -7.31 8.16
CA GLY A 41 1.12 -7.78 7.28
C GLY A 41 1.71 -9.12 7.75
N ILE A 42 1.94 -9.28 9.06
CA ILE A 42 2.42 -10.54 9.64
C ILE A 42 1.39 -11.65 9.44
N PHE A 43 0.10 -11.40 9.70
CA PHE A 43 -0.94 -12.39 9.48
C PHE A 43 -1.11 -12.77 8.01
N ALA A 44 -0.91 -11.82 7.08
CA ALA A 44 -0.88 -12.11 5.65
C ALA A 44 0.26 -13.09 5.29
N ILE A 45 1.45 -12.90 5.86
CA ILE A 45 2.59 -13.80 5.66
C ILE A 45 2.29 -15.19 6.24
N VAL A 46 1.77 -15.27 7.46
CA VAL A 46 1.41 -16.55 8.10
C VAL A 46 0.36 -17.28 7.26
N ALA A 47 -0.72 -16.59 6.86
CA ALA A 47 -1.75 -17.17 6.00
C ALA A 47 -1.20 -17.66 4.65
N THR A 48 -0.17 -16.99 4.11
CA THR A 48 0.50 -17.44 2.89
C THR A 48 1.25 -18.75 3.11
N PHE A 49 1.96 -18.93 4.23
CA PHE A 49 2.63 -20.19 4.57
C PHE A 49 1.64 -21.33 4.81
N GLU A 50 0.44 -21.01 5.29
CA GLU A 50 -0.66 -21.97 5.43
C GLU A 50 -1.40 -22.25 4.11
N ASN A 51 -0.93 -21.68 2.98
CA ASN A 51 -1.57 -21.75 1.66
C ASN A 51 -3.01 -21.16 1.63
N ALA A 52 -3.36 -20.35 2.62
CA ALA A 52 -4.64 -19.65 2.75
C ALA A 52 -4.59 -18.27 2.05
N LEU A 53 -4.29 -18.27 0.73
CA LEU A 53 -3.95 -17.07 -0.02
C LEU A 53 -5.07 -16.01 -0.07
N LEU A 54 -6.34 -16.42 -0.01
CA LEU A 54 -7.46 -15.49 0.06
C LEU A 54 -7.44 -14.70 1.39
N TRP A 55 -7.15 -15.37 2.50
CA TRP A 55 -6.96 -14.71 3.79
C TRP A 55 -5.73 -13.80 3.80
N ALA A 56 -4.64 -14.22 3.17
CA ALA A 56 -3.46 -13.38 3.01
C ALA A 56 -3.80 -12.07 2.28
N GLY A 57 -4.52 -12.14 1.17
CA GLY A 57 -4.99 -10.98 0.43
C GLY A 57 -5.94 -10.09 1.26
N PHE A 58 -6.86 -10.69 2.03
CA PHE A 58 -7.74 -9.97 2.94
C PHE A 58 -6.96 -9.21 4.02
N PHE A 59 -5.96 -9.82 4.64
CA PHE A 59 -5.14 -9.16 5.66
C PHE A 59 -4.32 -8.00 5.08
N ILE A 60 -3.81 -8.11 3.83
CA ILE A 60 -3.15 -6.97 3.17
C ILE A 60 -4.14 -5.82 2.97
N ALA A 61 -5.37 -6.09 2.54
CA ALA A 61 -6.39 -5.06 2.38
C ALA A 61 -6.77 -4.40 3.71
N LEU A 62 -6.87 -5.20 4.79
CA LEU A 62 -7.11 -4.71 6.13
C LEU A 62 -5.92 -3.88 6.65
N GLY A 63 -4.69 -4.26 6.32
CA GLY A 63 -3.48 -3.47 6.58
C GLY A 63 -3.55 -2.11 5.90
N ALA A 64 -3.93 -2.05 4.62
CA ALA A 64 -4.11 -0.80 3.88
C ALA A 64 -5.22 0.09 4.46
N PHE A 65 -6.25 -0.50 5.03
CA PHE A 65 -7.27 0.23 5.77
C PHE A 65 -6.68 0.89 7.03
N PHE A 66 -5.92 0.17 7.84
CA PHE A 66 -5.28 0.73 9.04
C PHE A 66 -4.24 1.80 8.69
N ASP A 67 -3.43 1.62 7.65
CA ASP A 67 -2.49 2.60 7.13
C ASP A 67 -3.18 3.93 6.76
N PHE A 68 -4.31 3.86 6.06
CA PHE A 68 -5.09 5.06 5.77
C PHE A 68 -5.56 5.78 7.04
N PHE A 69 -6.00 5.02 8.05
CA PHE A 69 -6.53 5.58 9.29
C PHE A 69 -5.47 6.14 10.22
N ASP A 70 -4.25 5.61 10.26
CA ASP A 70 -3.17 6.18 11.10
C ASP A 70 -2.73 7.55 10.57
N GLY A 71 -2.57 7.70 9.25
CA GLY A 71 -2.32 8.99 8.63
C GLY A 71 -3.46 9.99 8.81
N MET A 72 -4.72 9.52 8.82
CA MET A 72 -5.87 10.36 9.14
C MET A 72 -5.88 10.76 10.62
N ALA A 73 -5.64 9.84 11.53
CA ALA A 73 -5.59 10.08 12.97
C ALA A 73 -4.48 11.07 13.34
N ALA A 74 -3.27 10.93 12.77
CA ALA A 74 -2.17 11.84 12.98
C ALA A 74 -2.53 13.28 12.57
N ARG A 75 -3.22 13.45 11.45
CA ARG A 75 -3.69 14.76 10.96
C ARG A 75 -4.78 15.34 11.83
N LEU A 76 -5.79 14.56 12.22
CA LEU A 76 -6.91 15.02 13.07
C LEU A 76 -6.45 15.40 14.47
N LEU A 77 -5.49 14.65 15.03
CA LEU A 77 -4.94 14.92 16.36
C LEU A 77 -3.85 16.00 16.35
N HIS A 78 -3.47 16.51 15.16
CA HIS A 78 -2.37 17.46 14.95
C HIS A 78 -1.06 17.01 15.60
N VAL A 79 -0.75 15.70 15.53
CA VAL A 79 0.48 15.14 16.08
C VAL A 79 1.42 14.75 14.93
N LYS A 80 2.69 15.16 15.08
CA LYS A 80 3.78 14.70 14.23
C LYS A 80 4.80 13.99 15.13
N SER A 81 5.25 12.82 14.72
CA SER A 81 6.25 12.02 15.42
C SER A 81 7.23 11.46 14.39
N GLU A 82 8.52 11.74 14.59
CA GLU A 82 9.57 11.12 13.74
C GLU A 82 9.55 9.62 13.89
N MET A 83 9.42 9.11 15.12
CA MET A 83 9.25 7.67 15.37
C MET A 83 8.03 7.11 14.65
N GLY A 84 6.89 7.84 14.63
CA GLY A 84 5.69 7.41 13.90
C GLY A 84 5.93 7.28 12.40
N LYS A 85 6.64 8.22 11.78
CA LYS A 85 7.00 8.20 10.38
C LYS A 85 7.90 7.00 10.01
N GLU A 86 8.88 6.70 10.84
CA GLU A 86 9.77 5.56 10.63
C GLU A 86 9.02 4.23 10.84
N MET A 87 8.17 4.16 11.87
CA MET A 87 7.34 2.98 12.15
C MET A 87 6.36 2.69 11.02
N ASP A 88 5.75 3.72 10.44
CA ASP A 88 4.87 3.66 9.27
C ASP A 88 5.61 3.04 8.08
N SER A 89 6.79 3.56 7.74
CA SER A 89 7.61 3.02 6.65
C SER A 89 8.03 1.57 6.86
N LEU A 90 8.34 1.17 8.11
CA LEU A 90 8.69 -0.21 8.45
C LEU A 90 7.48 -1.14 8.39
N ALA A 91 6.32 -0.68 8.87
CA ALA A 91 5.07 -1.42 8.76
C ALA A 91 4.66 -1.63 7.30
N ASP A 92 4.74 -0.58 6.48
CA ASP A 92 4.46 -0.61 5.05
C ASP A 92 5.38 -1.58 4.29
N LEU A 93 6.67 -1.62 4.65
CA LEU A 93 7.61 -2.56 4.04
C LEU A 93 7.19 -4.01 4.27
N ILE A 94 6.68 -4.33 5.46
CA ILE A 94 6.20 -5.68 5.77
C ILE A 94 4.86 -5.94 5.10
N SER A 95 3.88 -5.05 5.28
CA SER A 95 2.49 -5.26 4.85
C SER A 95 2.32 -5.11 3.33
N PHE A 96 3.07 -4.19 2.71
CA PHE A 96 2.90 -3.84 1.30
C PHE A 96 4.11 -4.17 0.43
N GLY A 97 5.22 -4.61 1.03
CA GLY A 97 6.37 -5.13 0.31
C GLY A 97 6.51 -6.64 0.46
N LEU A 98 6.75 -7.10 1.68
CA LEU A 98 7.11 -8.48 1.96
C LEU A 98 5.91 -9.43 1.85
N ALA A 99 4.77 -9.08 2.44
CA ALA A 99 3.57 -9.92 2.40
C ALA A 99 3.09 -10.22 0.95
N PRO A 100 2.92 -9.23 0.05
CA PRO A 100 2.58 -9.52 -1.34
C PRO A 100 3.70 -10.27 -2.07
N GLY A 101 4.98 -10.06 -1.70
CA GLY A 101 6.09 -10.85 -2.23
C GLY A 101 5.93 -12.34 -1.94
N PHE A 102 5.55 -12.71 -0.71
CA PHE A 102 5.27 -14.11 -0.36
C PHE A 102 4.03 -14.67 -1.07
N ILE A 103 2.96 -13.89 -1.24
CA ILE A 103 1.79 -14.32 -2.04
C ILE A 103 2.24 -14.65 -3.47
N VAL A 104 3.01 -13.77 -4.10
CA VAL A 104 3.53 -13.98 -5.46
C VAL A 104 4.45 -15.20 -5.52
N TYR A 105 5.34 -15.36 -4.55
CA TYR A 105 6.20 -16.54 -4.45
C TYR A 105 5.36 -17.83 -4.42
N GLN A 106 4.32 -17.88 -3.59
CA GLN A 106 3.42 -19.03 -3.49
C GLN A 106 2.61 -19.26 -4.77
N LEU A 107 2.19 -18.18 -5.46
CA LEU A 107 1.52 -18.29 -6.77
C LEU A 107 2.47 -18.85 -7.83
N LEU A 108 3.74 -18.40 -7.86
CA LEU A 108 4.75 -18.89 -8.79
C LEU A 108 5.08 -20.38 -8.56
N MET A 109 5.06 -20.86 -7.32
CA MET A 109 5.20 -22.29 -7.00
C MET A 109 4.07 -23.14 -7.62
N GLN A 110 2.92 -22.55 -7.85
CA GLN A 110 1.73 -23.19 -8.40
C GLN A 110 1.63 -23.04 -9.92
N THR A 111 2.64 -22.46 -10.59
CA THR A 111 2.66 -22.33 -12.05
C THR A 111 3.18 -23.60 -12.71
N ASN A 112 2.68 -23.90 -13.92
CA ASN A 112 3.00 -25.16 -14.64
C ASN A 112 4.32 -25.10 -15.42
N ASN A 113 4.82 -23.87 -15.73
CA ASN A 113 5.93 -23.64 -16.66
C ASN A 113 7.06 -22.79 -16.06
N SER A 114 7.27 -22.89 -14.75
CA SER A 114 8.39 -22.20 -14.09
C SER A 114 9.73 -22.82 -14.53
N PRO A 115 10.72 -21.98 -14.87
CA PRO A 115 12.09 -22.45 -15.11
C PRO A 115 12.63 -23.18 -13.88
N GLN A 116 13.40 -24.24 -14.10
CA GLN A 116 14.01 -25.03 -13.04
C GLN A 116 15.48 -24.61 -12.85
N TRP A 117 15.67 -23.40 -12.30
CA TRP A 117 17.00 -22.88 -11.96
C TRP A 117 17.38 -23.32 -10.54
N ILE A 118 17.86 -24.56 -10.43
CA ILE A 118 18.15 -25.17 -9.14
C ILE A 118 19.52 -24.73 -8.64
N ILE A 119 19.54 -24.03 -7.48
CA ILE A 119 20.75 -23.65 -6.74
C ILE A 119 20.51 -24.06 -5.28
N PHE A 120 21.43 -24.85 -4.69
CA PHE A 120 21.31 -25.38 -3.32
C PHE A 120 19.94 -26.05 -3.06
N ASP A 121 19.50 -26.91 -3.98
CA ASP A 121 18.21 -27.63 -3.94
C ASP A 121 16.95 -26.74 -3.94
N HIS A 122 17.10 -25.43 -4.22
CA HIS A 122 15.98 -24.50 -4.35
C HIS A 122 15.83 -23.98 -5.77
N ASN A 123 14.57 -23.86 -6.23
CA ASN A 123 14.30 -23.22 -7.51
C ASN A 123 14.36 -21.69 -7.37
N THR A 124 15.51 -21.12 -7.76
CA THR A 124 15.79 -19.68 -7.62
C THR A 124 14.97 -18.80 -8.58
N ALA A 125 14.36 -19.39 -9.63
CA ALA A 125 13.47 -18.65 -10.53
C ALA A 125 12.27 -18.04 -9.79
N LEU A 126 11.84 -18.65 -8.68
CA LEU A 126 10.71 -18.18 -7.88
C LEU A 126 11.06 -16.93 -7.05
N TYR A 127 12.35 -16.67 -6.80
CA TYR A 127 12.81 -15.55 -5.99
C TYR A 127 12.62 -14.19 -6.66
N ILE A 128 12.23 -14.16 -7.94
CA ILE A 128 11.79 -12.94 -8.63
C ILE A 128 10.69 -12.21 -7.86
N ALA A 129 9.84 -12.93 -7.14
CA ALA A 129 8.80 -12.38 -6.27
C ALA A 129 9.35 -11.35 -5.26
N PHE A 130 10.58 -11.55 -4.80
CA PHE A 130 11.22 -10.69 -3.79
C PHE A 130 11.81 -9.40 -4.37
N LEU A 131 11.66 -9.15 -5.68
CA LEU A 131 11.82 -7.79 -6.20
C LEU A 131 10.81 -6.82 -5.57
N LEU A 132 9.59 -7.28 -5.25
CA LEU A 132 8.55 -6.44 -4.65
C LEU A 132 9.02 -5.78 -3.35
N PRO A 133 9.45 -6.50 -2.30
CA PRO A 133 9.92 -5.86 -1.08
C PRO A 133 11.19 -5.02 -1.28
N VAL A 134 12.10 -5.41 -2.19
CA VAL A 134 13.30 -4.62 -2.50
C VAL A 134 12.90 -3.27 -3.08
N PHE A 135 12.06 -3.24 -4.10
CA PHE A 135 11.62 -2.00 -4.74
C PHE A 135 10.68 -1.18 -3.82
N ALA A 136 9.89 -1.84 -2.96
CA ALA A 136 9.12 -1.18 -1.92
C ALA A 136 10.04 -0.42 -0.94
N ALA A 137 11.13 -1.06 -0.48
CA ALA A 137 12.12 -0.42 0.39
C ALA A 137 12.75 0.82 -0.27
N PHE A 138 13.19 0.70 -1.54
CA PHE A 138 13.73 1.84 -2.30
C PHE A 138 12.71 2.97 -2.43
N ARG A 139 11.45 2.64 -2.72
CA ARG A 139 10.37 3.61 -2.85
C ARG A 139 10.10 4.35 -1.54
N LEU A 140 9.96 3.62 -0.42
CA LEU A 140 9.69 4.18 0.90
C LEU A 140 10.87 5.07 1.36
N ALA A 141 12.11 4.61 1.15
CA ALA A 141 13.29 5.42 1.45
C ALA A 141 13.34 6.70 0.59
N LYS A 142 13.09 6.60 -0.73
CA LYS A 142 13.01 7.77 -1.61
C LYS A 142 11.90 8.74 -1.18
N PHE A 143 10.73 8.21 -0.83
CA PHE A 143 9.59 9.02 -0.36
C PHE A 143 9.91 9.79 0.92
N ASN A 144 10.64 9.20 1.86
CA ASN A 144 10.99 9.82 3.13
C ASN A 144 11.95 11.00 3.01
N ILE A 145 12.79 11.03 1.97
CA ILE A 145 13.79 12.09 1.74
C ILE A 145 13.39 13.10 0.64
N ASP A 146 12.41 12.77 -0.20
CA ASP A 146 12.01 13.63 -1.33
C ASP A 146 11.00 14.69 -0.89
N THR A 147 11.44 15.95 -0.93
CA THR A 147 10.63 17.13 -0.56
C THR A 147 9.67 17.58 -1.68
N ARG A 148 9.79 17.04 -2.89
CA ARG A 148 8.98 17.43 -4.06
C ARG A 148 7.56 16.86 -4.01
N GLN A 149 7.30 15.83 -3.20
CA GLN A 149 6.04 15.07 -3.16
C GLN A 149 4.93 15.71 -2.31
N THR A 150 4.83 17.05 -2.34
CA THR A 150 3.79 17.78 -1.60
C THR A 150 2.44 17.82 -2.33
N THR A 151 2.45 17.84 -3.66
CA THR A 151 1.27 18.04 -4.50
C THR A 151 0.94 16.86 -5.43
N SER A 152 1.92 16.05 -5.80
CA SER A 152 1.75 14.86 -6.66
C SER A 152 2.57 13.69 -6.12
N PHE A 153 2.11 12.47 -6.38
CA PHE A 153 2.87 11.26 -6.07
C PHE A 153 3.81 10.94 -7.25
N ILE A 154 5.06 10.59 -6.93
CA ILE A 154 6.03 10.11 -7.92
C ILE A 154 6.15 8.59 -7.75
N GLY A 155 5.84 7.84 -8.80
CA GLY A 155 5.83 6.38 -8.81
C GLY A 155 4.61 5.74 -8.15
N LEU A 156 4.39 4.44 -8.44
CA LEU A 156 3.23 3.70 -7.96
C LEU A 156 3.29 3.52 -6.42
N PRO A 157 2.21 3.87 -5.68
CA PRO A 157 2.15 3.69 -4.23
C PRO A 157 2.32 2.23 -3.79
N THR A 158 3.08 1.99 -2.69
CA THR A 158 3.26 0.64 -2.12
C THR A 158 1.95 -0.04 -1.75
N PRO A 159 0.94 0.62 -1.13
CA PRO A 159 -0.35 -0.02 -0.88
C PRO A 159 -1.09 -0.42 -2.16
N ALA A 160 -1.00 0.40 -3.24
CA ALA A 160 -1.62 0.05 -4.52
C ALA A 160 -0.97 -1.19 -5.15
N THR A 161 0.37 -1.26 -5.12
CA THR A 161 1.12 -2.44 -5.57
C THR A 161 0.72 -3.68 -4.76
N ALA A 162 0.64 -3.57 -3.44
CA ALA A 162 0.26 -4.66 -2.57
C ALA A 162 -1.15 -5.17 -2.87
N LEU A 163 -2.11 -4.27 -3.01
CA LEU A 163 -3.49 -4.62 -3.34
C LEU A 163 -3.62 -5.28 -4.73
N PHE A 164 -2.79 -4.84 -5.70
CA PHE A 164 -2.73 -5.51 -7.01
C PHE A 164 -2.36 -6.99 -6.86
N PHE A 165 -1.25 -7.30 -6.19
CA PHE A 165 -0.80 -8.67 -6.03
C PHE A 165 -1.66 -9.47 -5.05
N ALA A 166 -2.18 -8.85 -4.00
CA ALA A 166 -3.12 -9.45 -3.05
C ALA A 166 -4.45 -9.88 -3.69
N SER A 167 -4.83 -9.29 -4.82
CA SER A 167 -6.04 -9.65 -5.56
C SER A 167 -5.86 -10.85 -6.50
N LEU A 168 -4.63 -11.21 -6.87
CA LEU A 168 -4.38 -12.32 -7.80
C LEU A 168 -4.92 -13.68 -7.32
N PRO A 169 -4.82 -14.05 -6.02
CA PRO A 169 -5.47 -15.26 -5.50
C PRO A 169 -6.99 -15.28 -5.72
N PHE A 170 -7.67 -14.14 -5.53
CA PHE A 170 -9.12 -14.03 -5.75
C PHE A 170 -9.49 -14.19 -7.23
N ILE A 171 -8.67 -13.61 -8.13
CA ILE A 171 -8.86 -13.79 -9.58
C ILE A 171 -8.65 -15.25 -9.95
N LYS A 172 -7.60 -15.89 -9.42
CA LYS A 172 -7.33 -17.30 -9.67
C LYS A 172 -8.50 -18.18 -9.22
N ASP A 173 -9.02 -17.96 -8.03
CA ASP A 173 -10.16 -18.70 -7.48
C ASP A 173 -11.44 -18.50 -8.32
N ALA A 174 -11.76 -17.25 -8.67
CA ALA A 174 -12.89 -16.91 -9.53
C ALA A 174 -12.80 -17.55 -10.92
N VAL A 175 -11.62 -17.54 -11.53
CA VAL A 175 -11.39 -18.13 -12.87
C VAL A 175 -11.46 -19.65 -12.83
N ILE A 176 -10.97 -20.29 -11.77
CA ILE A 176 -11.11 -21.74 -11.56
C ILE A 176 -12.60 -22.09 -11.39
N SER A 177 -13.33 -21.34 -10.56
CA SER A 177 -14.75 -21.56 -10.30
C SER A 177 -15.63 -21.35 -11.52
N ALA A 178 -15.26 -20.42 -12.40
CA ALA A 178 -15.96 -20.14 -13.67
C ALA A 178 -15.60 -21.10 -14.81
N ASP A 179 -14.63 -22.00 -14.60
CA ASP A 179 -14.09 -22.97 -15.57
C ASP A 179 -13.74 -22.34 -16.93
N VAL A 180 -12.93 -21.28 -16.91
CA VAL A 180 -12.45 -20.59 -18.12
C VAL A 180 -11.00 -20.97 -18.42
N PRO A 181 -10.72 -22.00 -19.26
CA PRO A 181 -9.38 -22.57 -19.44
C PRO A 181 -8.34 -21.55 -19.93
N PHE A 182 -8.75 -20.64 -20.81
CA PHE A 182 -7.85 -19.61 -21.32
C PHE A 182 -7.30 -18.70 -20.19
N LEU A 183 -8.17 -18.25 -19.29
CA LEU A 183 -7.76 -17.41 -18.15
C LEU A 183 -6.99 -18.22 -17.09
N GLN A 184 -7.33 -19.48 -16.88
CA GLN A 184 -6.57 -20.38 -16.01
C GLN A 184 -5.13 -20.52 -16.51
N ASN A 185 -4.93 -20.73 -17.81
CA ASN A 185 -3.60 -20.79 -18.40
C ASN A 185 -2.83 -19.46 -18.32
N LEU A 186 -3.55 -18.34 -18.45
CA LEU A 186 -2.93 -17.01 -18.33
C LEU A 186 -2.38 -16.75 -16.92
N ILE A 187 -3.20 -17.00 -15.89
CA ILE A 187 -2.84 -16.78 -14.49
C ILE A 187 -1.85 -17.85 -13.99
N GLY A 188 -1.95 -19.08 -14.51
CA GLY A 188 -1.04 -20.17 -14.20
C GLY A 188 0.31 -20.10 -14.94
N ASN A 189 0.55 -19.08 -15.75
CA ASN A 189 1.77 -18.92 -16.52
C ASN A 189 2.83 -18.13 -15.74
N TYR A 190 3.97 -18.79 -15.48
CA TYR A 190 5.12 -18.17 -14.79
C TYR A 190 5.55 -16.84 -15.46
N TRP A 191 5.70 -16.81 -16.76
CA TRP A 191 6.25 -15.65 -17.47
C TRP A 191 5.34 -14.42 -17.39
N ILE A 192 4.04 -14.64 -17.31
CA ILE A 192 3.07 -13.53 -17.13
C ILE A 192 3.24 -12.93 -15.75
N VAL A 193 3.30 -13.75 -14.71
CA VAL A 193 3.52 -13.26 -13.34
C VAL A 193 4.90 -12.62 -13.22
N PHE A 194 5.94 -13.21 -13.84
CA PHE A 194 7.29 -12.63 -13.91
C PHE A 194 7.27 -11.20 -14.49
N VAL A 195 6.65 -11.02 -15.67
CA VAL A 195 6.57 -9.71 -16.32
C VAL A 195 5.80 -8.71 -15.45
N LEU A 196 4.70 -9.13 -14.82
CA LEU A 196 3.93 -8.27 -13.91
C LEU A 196 4.77 -7.84 -12.71
N VAL A 197 5.53 -8.74 -12.09
CA VAL A 197 6.40 -8.41 -10.96
C VAL A 197 7.45 -7.38 -11.37
N VAL A 198 8.16 -7.63 -12.49
CA VAL A 198 9.20 -6.70 -12.97
C VAL A 198 8.60 -5.34 -13.34
N LEU A 199 7.52 -5.32 -14.11
CA LEU A 199 6.86 -4.09 -14.55
C LEU A 199 6.40 -3.24 -13.37
N ILE A 200 5.67 -3.84 -12.43
CA ILE A 200 5.11 -3.11 -11.29
C ILE A 200 6.22 -2.67 -10.32
N SER A 201 7.24 -3.50 -10.11
CA SER A 201 8.41 -3.11 -9.32
C SER A 201 9.11 -1.88 -9.90
N VAL A 202 9.33 -1.85 -11.22
CA VAL A 202 9.92 -0.69 -11.90
C VAL A 202 9.00 0.54 -11.79
N LEU A 203 7.68 0.36 -11.93
CA LEU A 203 6.71 1.45 -11.80
C LEU A 203 6.69 2.07 -10.39
N MET A 204 7.03 1.33 -9.34
CA MET A 204 7.13 1.88 -7.97
C MET A 204 8.22 2.94 -7.84
N VAL A 205 9.35 2.78 -8.52
CA VAL A 205 10.52 3.70 -8.41
C VAL A 205 10.65 4.65 -9.59
N ALA A 206 9.87 4.43 -10.66
CA ALA A 206 9.85 5.27 -11.85
C ALA A 206 9.39 6.70 -11.50
N GLU A 207 9.98 7.70 -12.15
CA GLU A 207 9.58 9.10 -11.98
C GLU A 207 8.30 9.43 -12.77
N LEU A 208 7.28 8.61 -12.59
CA LEU A 208 5.96 8.82 -13.19
C LEU A 208 5.13 9.71 -12.26
N PRO A 209 4.78 10.92 -12.68
CA PRO A 209 3.87 11.74 -11.90
C PRO A 209 2.47 11.16 -12.00
N LEU A 210 1.99 10.65 -10.87
CA LEU A 210 0.64 10.14 -10.73
C LEU A 210 -0.27 11.21 -10.14
N PHE A 211 -1.50 11.34 -10.67
CA PHE A 211 -2.42 12.35 -10.17
C PHE A 211 -2.81 12.06 -8.72
N SER A 212 -2.87 13.14 -7.93
CA SER A 212 -3.32 13.05 -6.55
C SER A 212 -4.85 12.99 -6.48
N LEU A 213 -5.39 12.08 -5.68
CA LEU A 213 -6.82 12.04 -5.34
C LEU A 213 -7.22 13.13 -4.33
N LYS A 214 -6.31 14.03 -3.96
CA LYS A 214 -6.63 15.17 -3.10
C LYS A 214 -7.45 16.20 -3.89
N PHE A 215 -8.60 16.54 -3.36
CA PHE A 215 -9.44 17.59 -3.90
C PHE A 215 -9.06 18.93 -3.27
N SER A 216 -8.73 19.93 -4.10
CA SER A 216 -8.58 21.32 -3.68
C SER A 216 -9.93 22.04 -3.66
N ASN A 217 -10.84 21.64 -4.55
CA ASN A 217 -12.23 22.08 -4.63
C ASN A 217 -13.10 20.96 -5.21
N PHE A 218 -14.42 21.10 -5.14
CA PHE A 218 -15.36 20.12 -5.68
C PHE A 218 -15.98 20.53 -7.04
N ALA A 219 -15.38 21.49 -7.76
CA ALA A 219 -15.84 21.91 -9.07
C ALA A 219 -15.67 20.78 -10.09
N TRP A 220 -16.76 20.41 -10.78
CA TRP A 220 -16.77 19.31 -11.76
C TRP A 220 -15.72 19.51 -12.87
N ARG A 221 -15.63 20.73 -13.43
CA ARG A 221 -14.71 21.03 -14.55
C ARG A 221 -13.24 20.73 -14.22
N GLU A 222 -12.84 20.98 -12.98
CA GLU A 222 -11.43 20.80 -12.54
C GLU A 222 -11.14 19.37 -12.05
N ASN A 223 -12.17 18.64 -11.64
CA ASN A 223 -12.04 17.32 -11.05
C ASN A 223 -12.75 16.20 -11.82
N ALA A 224 -13.19 16.46 -13.06
CA ALA A 224 -13.94 15.48 -13.86
C ALA A 224 -13.23 14.12 -13.96
N PHE A 225 -11.92 14.09 -14.23
CA PHE A 225 -11.13 12.86 -14.28
C PHE A 225 -11.14 12.10 -12.93
N ARG A 226 -11.04 12.83 -11.81
CA ARG A 226 -11.08 12.22 -10.47
C ARG A 226 -12.45 11.64 -10.16
N PHE A 227 -13.53 12.36 -10.49
CA PHE A 227 -14.90 11.87 -10.28
C PHE A 227 -15.21 10.67 -11.17
N VAL A 228 -14.80 10.69 -12.44
CA VAL A 228 -14.97 9.55 -13.36
C VAL A 228 -14.19 8.34 -12.86
N PHE A 229 -12.93 8.53 -12.45
CA PHE A 229 -12.11 7.46 -11.87
C PHE A 229 -12.75 6.87 -10.61
N LEU A 230 -13.16 7.72 -9.65
CA LEU A 230 -13.78 7.25 -8.41
C LEU A 230 -15.11 6.53 -8.66
N GLY A 231 -15.95 7.11 -9.52
CA GLY A 231 -17.23 6.51 -9.90
C GLY A 231 -17.04 5.15 -10.57
N SER A 232 -16.15 5.05 -11.56
CA SER A 232 -15.83 3.78 -12.22
C SER A 232 -15.22 2.76 -11.25
N SER A 233 -14.37 3.20 -10.32
CA SER A 233 -13.77 2.33 -9.31
C SER A 233 -14.81 1.74 -8.35
N ILE A 234 -15.77 2.56 -7.91
CA ILE A 234 -16.88 2.10 -7.05
C ILE A 234 -17.74 1.08 -7.79
N VAL A 235 -18.10 1.34 -9.05
CA VAL A 235 -18.88 0.41 -9.88
C VAL A 235 -18.13 -0.91 -10.07
N LEU A 236 -16.84 -0.85 -10.40
CA LEU A 236 -16.01 -2.03 -10.57
C LEU A 236 -15.90 -2.85 -9.28
N LEU A 237 -15.69 -2.20 -8.12
CA LEU A 237 -15.64 -2.87 -6.82
C LEU A 237 -16.97 -3.54 -6.47
N PHE A 238 -18.09 -2.90 -6.80
CA PHE A 238 -19.41 -3.47 -6.55
C PHE A 238 -19.68 -4.71 -7.42
N LEU A 239 -19.27 -4.68 -8.70
CA LEU A 239 -19.51 -5.75 -9.65
C LEU A 239 -18.50 -6.91 -9.50
N LEU A 240 -17.24 -6.62 -9.31
CA LEU A 240 -16.13 -7.58 -9.37
C LEU A 240 -15.44 -7.79 -8.02
N GLN A 241 -15.83 -7.09 -6.97
CA GLN A 241 -15.26 -7.19 -5.61
C GLN A 241 -13.71 -7.04 -5.64
N PHE A 242 -12.98 -7.90 -4.93
CA PHE A 242 -11.51 -7.86 -4.87
C PHE A 242 -10.83 -8.08 -6.23
N THR A 243 -11.48 -8.78 -7.17
CA THR A 243 -10.94 -9.02 -8.51
C THR A 243 -10.90 -7.76 -9.38
N ALA A 244 -11.58 -6.68 -8.98
CA ALA A 244 -11.54 -5.38 -9.64
C ALA A 244 -10.21 -4.62 -9.45
N LEU A 245 -9.47 -4.92 -8.38
CA LEU A 245 -8.31 -4.11 -7.96
C LEU A 245 -7.24 -3.94 -9.06
N PRO A 246 -6.81 -4.97 -9.80
CA PRO A 246 -5.84 -4.79 -10.87
C PRO A 246 -6.35 -3.89 -12.00
N LEU A 247 -7.64 -3.97 -12.34
CA LEU A 247 -8.25 -3.10 -13.35
C LEU A 247 -8.27 -1.64 -12.86
N ILE A 248 -8.68 -1.40 -11.63
CA ILE A 248 -8.72 -0.06 -11.03
C ILE A 248 -7.31 0.56 -11.03
N ILE A 249 -6.29 -0.21 -10.62
CA ILE A 249 -4.91 0.27 -10.57
C ILE A 249 -4.38 0.53 -11.99
N SER A 250 -4.71 -0.33 -12.97
CA SER A 250 -4.35 -0.11 -14.37
C SER A 250 -5.01 1.15 -14.93
N ILE A 251 -6.29 1.38 -14.66
CA ILE A 251 -7.04 2.58 -15.04
C ILE A 251 -6.41 3.82 -14.38
N TYR A 252 -6.05 3.73 -13.11
CA TYR A 252 -5.37 4.82 -12.39
C TYR A 252 -4.06 5.24 -13.07
N ILE A 253 -3.24 4.27 -13.45
CA ILE A 253 -1.97 4.51 -14.16
C ILE A 253 -2.25 5.16 -15.52
N LEU A 254 -3.17 4.60 -16.32
CA LEU A 254 -3.52 5.13 -17.63
C LEU A 254 -4.06 6.57 -17.55
N PHE A 255 -4.98 6.85 -16.63
CA PHE A 255 -5.52 8.20 -16.43
C PHE A 255 -4.43 9.20 -16.01
N SER A 256 -3.50 8.76 -15.16
CA SER A 256 -2.37 9.59 -14.75
C SER A 256 -1.47 9.96 -15.94
N LEU A 257 -1.19 9.00 -16.82
CA LEU A 257 -0.39 9.24 -18.02
C LEU A 257 -1.07 10.20 -19.00
N ILE A 258 -2.37 10.05 -19.23
CA ILE A 258 -3.15 10.92 -20.13
C ILE A 258 -3.18 12.35 -19.57
N GLN A 259 -3.47 12.52 -18.28
CA GLN A 259 -3.54 13.85 -17.66
C GLN A 259 -2.20 14.59 -17.72
N ASN A 260 -1.08 13.88 -17.54
CA ASN A 260 0.25 14.48 -17.65
C ASN A 260 0.59 14.96 -19.05
N GLN A 261 0.14 14.28 -20.09
CA GLN A 261 0.34 14.75 -21.46
C GLN A 261 -0.45 16.02 -21.75
N SER A 262 -1.68 16.11 -21.22
CA SER A 262 -2.54 17.29 -21.40
C SER A 262 -2.05 18.55 -20.65
N THR A 263 -1.25 18.38 -19.59
CA THR A 263 -0.72 19.52 -18.80
C THR A 263 0.59 20.06 -19.35
N LYS A 264 1.23 19.34 -20.29
CA LYS A 264 2.48 19.75 -20.96
C LYS A 264 2.24 20.50 -22.27
N GLN A 265 1.03 20.59 -22.75
CA GLN A 265 0.58 21.43 -23.87
C GLN A 265 -0.06 22.72 -23.33
#